data_ce00bef55f2086c0aac20749958bd88c
#
_entry.id   ce00bef55f2086c0aac20749958bd88c
#
_cell.length_a   1.000
_cell.length_b   1.000
_cell.length_c   1.000
_cell.angle_alpha   90.00
_cell.angle_beta   90.00
_cell.angle_gamma   90.00
#
_symmetry.space_group_name_H-M   'P 1'
#
loop_
_entity.id
_entity.type
_entity.pdbx_description
1 polymer ?
#
loop_
_entity_poly.entity_id
_entity_poly.type
_entity_poly.pdbx_seq_one_letter_code
_entity_poly.pdbx_strand_id
1 'polypeptide(L)'
;MSDTINQRIKSLRKELKLTQTAFSGVITISAGQLACIETEKRIVNDRTIKLICDSFNVSDAWLRFGEGPVFTEDHDAKYTKLVALYDSLQPRYQQYIIDQINSLLKIQEADA
;
A
#
# COMPACT_ATOMS: atom_id res chain seq x y z
N MET A 1 -7.99 -18.30 -14.18
CA MET A 1 -7.53 -17.24 -13.29
C MET A 1 -7.26 -17.81 -11.92
N SER A 2 -6.04 -17.84 -11.55
CA SER A 2 -5.69 -18.31 -10.23
C SER A 2 -6.04 -17.22 -9.23
N ASP A 3 -6.68 -17.59 -8.14
CA ASP A 3 -7.19 -16.65 -7.16
C ASP A 3 -6.65 -16.99 -5.79
N THR A 4 -5.33 -16.98 -5.68
CA THR A 4 -4.66 -17.22 -4.41
C THR A 4 -4.46 -15.89 -3.70
N ILE A 5 -4.29 -15.95 -2.37
CA ILE A 5 -3.95 -14.76 -1.59
C ILE A 5 -2.66 -14.11 -2.10
N ASN A 6 -1.69 -14.91 -2.55
CA ASN A 6 -0.44 -14.41 -3.10
C ASN A 6 -0.69 -13.53 -4.34
N GLN A 7 -1.59 -13.98 -5.21
CA GLN A 7 -1.94 -13.24 -6.41
C GLN A 7 -2.76 -12.01 -6.11
N ARG A 8 -3.63 -12.08 -5.10
CA ARG A 8 -4.39 -10.90 -4.66
C ARG A 8 -3.46 -9.83 -4.11
N ILE A 9 -2.41 -10.22 -3.37
CA ILE A 9 -1.41 -9.27 -2.88
C ILE A 9 -0.72 -8.57 -4.06
N LYS A 10 -0.32 -9.32 -5.07
CA LYS A 10 0.29 -8.74 -6.28
C LYS A 10 -0.67 -7.79 -6.98
N SER A 11 -1.92 -8.19 -7.14
CA SER A 11 -2.95 -7.36 -7.78
C SER A 11 -3.19 -6.08 -6.99
N LEU A 12 -3.24 -6.18 -5.66
CA LEU A 12 -3.40 -5.02 -4.79
C LEU A 12 -2.25 -4.03 -4.97
N ARG A 13 -1.02 -4.54 -4.96
CA ARG A 13 0.16 -3.69 -5.16
C ARG A 13 0.08 -2.93 -6.48
N LYS A 14 -0.30 -3.62 -7.55
CA LYS A 14 -0.42 -3.00 -8.87
C LYS A 14 -1.56 -2.00 -8.93
N GLU A 15 -2.67 -2.29 -8.27
CA GLU A 15 -3.81 -1.37 -8.18
C GLU A 15 -3.40 -0.08 -7.47
N LEU A 16 -2.59 -0.19 -6.43
CA LEU A 16 -2.05 0.96 -5.70
C LEU A 16 -0.91 1.66 -6.45
N LYS A 17 -0.46 1.07 -7.57
CA LYS A 17 0.65 1.59 -8.37
C LYS A 17 1.94 1.74 -7.58
N LEU A 18 2.20 0.79 -6.69
CA LEU A 18 3.41 0.76 -5.88
C LEU A 18 4.42 -0.22 -6.45
N THR A 19 5.69 0.09 -6.28
CA THR A 19 6.77 -0.86 -6.57
C THR A 19 6.83 -1.90 -5.47
N GLN A 20 7.52 -3.02 -5.74
CA GLN A 20 7.76 -4.02 -4.70
C GLN A 20 8.51 -3.43 -3.51
N THR A 21 9.48 -2.56 -3.77
CA THR A 21 10.24 -1.90 -2.71
C THR A 21 9.35 -1.02 -1.84
N ALA A 22 8.49 -0.22 -2.45
CA ALA A 22 7.60 0.67 -1.73
C ALA A 22 6.57 -0.11 -0.89
N PHE A 23 5.94 -1.11 -1.50
CA PHE A 23 4.93 -1.93 -0.82
C PHE A 23 5.54 -2.70 0.36
N SER A 24 6.68 -3.37 0.11
CA SER A 24 7.34 -4.16 1.16
C SER A 24 7.83 -3.29 2.31
N GLY A 25 8.27 -2.08 2.02
CA GLY A 25 8.70 -1.14 3.05
C GLY A 25 7.59 -0.77 4.00
N VAL A 26 6.37 -0.57 3.50
CA VAL A 26 5.22 -0.24 4.32
C VAL A 26 4.88 -1.37 5.29
N ILE A 27 4.92 -2.62 4.82
CA ILE A 27 4.56 -3.77 5.65
C ILE A 27 5.77 -4.43 6.33
N THR A 28 6.92 -3.78 6.28
CA THR A 28 8.14 -4.15 7.02
C THR A 28 8.70 -5.53 6.67
N ILE A 29 8.63 -5.90 5.39
CA ILE A 29 9.32 -7.08 4.85
C ILE A 29 10.29 -6.62 3.77
N SER A 30 11.21 -7.50 3.36
CA SER A 30 12.13 -7.16 2.28
C SER A 30 11.42 -7.26 0.92
N ALA A 31 11.94 -6.53 -0.08
CA ALA A 31 11.43 -6.63 -1.44
C ALA A 31 11.59 -8.07 -1.97
N GLY A 32 12.65 -8.76 -1.59
CA GLY A 32 12.86 -10.16 -1.96
C GLY A 32 11.80 -11.09 -1.39
N GLN A 33 11.39 -10.87 -0.15
CA GLN A 33 10.30 -11.63 0.46
C GLN A 33 8.99 -11.38 -0.27
N LEU A 34 8.70 -10.13 -0.62
CA LEU A 34 7.51 -9.80 -1.37
C LEU A 34 7.53 -10.46 -2.76
N ALA A 35 8.67 -10.44 -3.43
CA ALA A 35 8.81 -11.10 -4.74
C ALA A 35 8.51 -12.60 -4.62
N CYS A 36 8.97 -13.25 -3.56
CA CYS A 36 8.68 -14.66 -3.32
C CYS A 36 7.21 -14.91 -3.05
N ILE A 37 6.55 -14.00 -2.33
CA ILE A 37 5.10 -14.08 -2.10
C ILE A 37 4.36 -13.95 -3.43
N GLU A 38 4.70 -12.96 -4.24
CA GLU A 38 4.01 -12.70 -5.51
C GLU A 38 4.20 -13.80 -6.54
N THR A 39 5.28 -14.55 -6.45
CA THR A 39 5.55 -15.69 -7.34
C THR A 39 5.13 -17.03 -6.74
N GLU A 40 4.42 -16.99 -5.63
CA GLU A 40 3.88 -18.16 -4.92
C GLU A 40 4.94 -19.13 -4.42
N LYS A 41 6.15 -18.65 -4.22
CA LYS A 41 7.24 -19.44 -3.64
C LYS A 41 7.24 -19.43 -2.12
N ARG A 42 6.40 -18.59 -1.53
CA ARG A 42 6.34 -18.42 -0.08
C ARG A 42 4.89 -18.29 0.38
N ILE A 43 4.58 -18.94 1.48
CA ILE A 43 3.25 -18.84 2.10
C ILE A 43 3.17 -17.53 2.86
N VAL A 44 2.02 -16.85 2.75
CA VAL A 44 1.77 -15.59 3.46
C VAL A 44 1.27 -15.94 4.86
N ASN A 45 1.93 -15.43 5.89
CA ASN A 45 1.51 -15.67 7.27
C ASN A 45 0.48 -14.62 7.73
N ASP A 46 -0.19 -14.92 8.86
CA ASP A 46 -1.24 -14.06 9.40
C ASP A 46 -0.74 -12.67 9.73
N ARG A 47 0.49 -12.56 10.21
CA ARG A 47 1.10 -11.26 10.53
C ARG A 47 1.19 -10.37 9.31
N THR A 48 1.67 -10.92 8.19
CA THR A 48 1.78 -10.18 6.94
C THR A 48 0.41 -9.77 6.44
N ILE A 49 -0.57 -10.66 6.51
CA ILE A 49 -1.95 -10.36 6.12
C ILE A 49 -2.49 -9.19 6.93
N LYS A 50 -2.32 -9.23 8.23
CA LYS A 50 -2.79 -8.17 9.12
C LYS A 50 -2.10 -6.84 8.82
N LEU A 51 -0.79 -6.86 8.60
CA LEU A 51 -0.05 -5.65 8.25
C LEU A 51 -0.55 -5.03 6.95
N ILE A 52 -0.83 -5.85 5.94
CA ILE A 52 -1.39 -5.35 4.68
C ILE A 52 -2.75 -4.73 4.91
N CYS A 53 -3.64 -5.42 5.61
CA CYS A 53 -4.99 -4.92 5.87
C CYS A 53 -4.97 -3.61 6.64
N ASP A 54 -4.14 -3.52 7.67
CA ASP A 54 -4.06 -2.32 8.51
C ASP A 54 -3.40 -1.15 7.79
N SER A 55 -2.35 -1.43 7.01
CA SER A 55 -1.57 -0.38 6.34
C SER A 55 -2.29 0.23 5.15
N PHE A 56 -3.06 -0.56 4.42
CA PHE A 56 -3.69 -0.12 3.17
C PHE A 56 -5.21 -0.08 3.26
N ASN A 57 -5.78 -0.30 4.42
CA ASN A 57 -7.22 -0.33 4.65
C ASN A 57 -7.93 -1.34 3.74
N VAL A 58 -7.34 -2.51 3.64
CA VAL A 58 -7.84 -3.60 2.82
C VAL A 58 -8.72 -4.51 3.67
N SER A 59 -9.79 -4.99 3.07
CA SER A 59 -10.70 -5.94 3.72
C SER A 59 -10.01 -7.27 3.93
N ASP A 60 -10.04 -7.79 5.17
CA ASP A 60 -9.51 -9.10 5.50
C ASP A 60 -10.21 -10.21 4.70
N ALA A 61 -11.53 -10.12 4.57
CA ALA A 61 -12.31 -11.09 3.81
C ALA A 61 -11.90 -11.12 2.33
N TRP A 62 -11.66 -9.96 1.74
CA TRP A 62 -11.19 -9.91 0.36
C TRP A 62 -9.79 -10.52 0.22
N LEU A 63 -8.87 -10.13 1.10
CA LEU A 63 -7.49 -10.57 0.97
C LEU A 63 -7.38 -12.09 1.17
N ARG A 64 -8.05 -12.62 2.19
CA ARG A 64 -7.98 -14.06 2.51
C ARG A 64 -8.81 -14.93 1.56
N PHE A 65 -9.99 -14.47 1.19
CA PHE A 65 -10.98 -15.33 0.51
C PHE A 65 -11.45 -14.78 -0.82
N GLY A 66 -11.07 -13.58 -1.19
CA GLY A 66 -11.55 -12.95 -2.43
C GLY A 66 -12.99 -12.49 -2.36
N GLU A 67 -13.53 -12.28 -1.16
CA GLU A 67 -14.93 -11.92 -0.95
C GLU A 67 -15.10 -10.44 -0.63
N GLY A 68 -16.11 -9.83 -1.22
CA GLY A 68 -16.47 -8.45 -0.93
C GLY A 68 -15.54 -7.43 -1.58
N PRO A 69 -15.71 -6.15 -1.23
CA PRO A 69 -14.87 -5.09 -1.79
C PRO A 69 -13.44 -5.16 -1.27
N VAL A 70 -12.50 -4.66 -2.06
CA VAL A 70 -11.08 -4.68 -1.74
C VAL A 70 -10.79 -3.82 -0.51
N PHE A 71 -11.32 -2.60 -0.50
CA PHE A 71 -11.03 -1.63 0.56
C PHE A 71 -12.18 -1.51 1.53
N THR A 72 -11.84 -1.21 2.79
CA THR A 72 -12.84 -0.91 3.81
C THR A 72 -13.49 0.44 3.51
N GLU A 73 -14.71 0.63 4.01
CA GLU A 73 -15.55 1.76 3.64
C GLU A 73 -15.01 3.13 4.02
N ASP A 74 -14.20 3.21 5.05
CA ASP A 74 -13.83 4.49 5.65
C ASP A 74 -12.66 5.18 4.97
N HIS A 75 -12.04 4.55 3.96
CA HIS A 75 -10.83 5.11 3.35
C HIS A 75 -10.88 5.06 1.84
N ASP A 76 -10.57 6.20 1.26
CA ASP A 76 -10.37 6.35 -0.16
C ASP A 76 -9.04 5.66 -0.55
N ALA A 77 -9.06 4.92 -1.64
CA ALA A 77 -7.85 4.28 -2.19
C ALA A 77 -6.75 5.29 -2.49
N LYS A 78 -7.10 6.50 -2.90
CA LYS A 78 -6.15 7.59 -3.11
C LYS A 78 -5.39 7.95 -1.85
N TYR A 79 -6.11 8.07 -0.74
CA TYR A 79 -5.51 8.42 0.54
C TYR A 79 -4.56 7.32 1.00
N THR A 80 -5.01 6.08 0.91
CA THR A 80 -4.20 4.92 1.29
C THR A 80 -2.91 4.86 0.47
N LYS A 81 -3.02 5.08 -0.83
CA LYS A 81 -1.87 5.09 -1.73
C LYS A 81 -0.88 6.20 -1.36
N LEU A 82 -1.39 7.40 -1.09
CA LEU A 82 -0.55 8.54 -0.73
C LEU A 82 0.24 8.28 0.55
N VAL A 83 -0.44 7.75 1.57
CA VAL A 83 0.21 7.41 2.84
C VAL A 83 1.29 6.36 2.63
N ALA A 84 0.99 5.31 1.84
CA ALA A 84 1.95 4.25 1.57
C ALA A 84 3.19 4.77 0.85
N LEU A 85 3.01 5.63 -0.13
CA LEU A 85 4.13 6.24 -0.86
C LEU A 85 4.98 7.10 0.06
N TYR A 86 4.33 7.92 0.87
CA TYR A 86 5.01 8.79 1.82
C TYR A 86 5.83 7.97 2.83
N ASP A 87 5.23 6.93 3.40
CA ASP A 87 5.90 6.09 4.40
C ASP A 87 7.09 5.32 3.82
N SER A 88 7.12 5.11 2.51
CA SER A 88 8.23 4.43 1.83
C SER A 88 9.45 5.32 1.63
N LEU A 89 9.30 6.62 1.80
CA LEU A 89 10.39 7.56 1.60
C LEU A 89 11.26 7.66 2.85
N GLN A 90 12.54 7.95 2.65
CA GLN A 90 13.44 8.29 3.75
C GLN A 90 13.01 9.62 4.37
N PRO A 91 13.29 9.86 5.67
CA PRO A 91 12.82 11.07 6.36
C PRO A 91 13.14 12.38 5.66
N ARG A 92 14.32 12.49 5.05
CA ARG A 92 14.70 13.72 4.32
C ARG A 92 13.81 13.97 3.10
N TYR A 93 13.35 12.91 2.44
CA TYR A 93 12.45 13.02 1.29
C TYR A 93 11.02 13.25 1.74
N GLN A 94 10.64 12.70 2.88
CA GLN A 94 9.35 12.97 3.48
C GLN A 94 9.21 14.46 3.81
N GLN A 95 10.27 15.06 4.35
CA GLN A 95 10.27 16.50 4.63
C GLN A 95 10.13 17.33 3.37
N TYR A 96 10.79 16.91 2.28
CA TYR A 96 10.65 17.58 1.00
C TYR A 96 9.19 17.59 0.52
N ILE A 97 8.50 16.46 0.64
CA ILE A 97 7.08 16.35 0.27
C ILE A 97 6.22 17.30 1.12
N ILE A 98 6.46 17.33 2.42
CA ILE A 98 5.74 18.23 3.33
C ILE A 98 5.95 19.70 2.92
N ASP A 99 7.18 20.06 2.61
CA ASP A 99 7.52 21.41 2.18
C ASP A 99 6.80 21.78 0.87
N GLN A 100 6.73 20.83 -0.06
CA GLN A 100 6.03 21.05 -1.33
C GLN A 100 4.53 21.21 -1.11
N ILE A 101 3.93 20.44 -0.24
CA ILE A 101 2.51 20.55 0.11
C ILE A 101 2.24 21.93 0.69
N ASN A 102 3.07 22.39 1.62
CA ASN A 102 2.92 23.72 2.23
C ASN A 102 3.02 24.84 1.20
N SER A 103 3.95 24.71 0.24
CA SER A 103 4.11 25.67 -0.83
C SER A 103 2.88 25.72 -1.73
N LEU A 104 2.34 24.56 -2.08
CA LEU A 104 1.14 24.46 -2.90
C LEU A 104 -0.08 25.07 -2.19
N LEU A 105 -0.21 24.84 -0.89
CA LEU A 105 -1.31 25.41 -0.11
C LEU A 105 -1.28 26.94 -0.13
N LYS A 106 -0.08 27.54 -0.05
CA LYS A 106 0.06 28.99 -0.13
C LYS A 106 -0.36 29.51 -1.50
N ILE A 107 0.01 28.81 -2.56
CA ILE A 107 -0.38 29.17 -3.92
C ILE A 107 -1.90 29.08 -4.08
N GLN A 108 -2.49 27.99 -3.55
CA GLN A 108 -3.93 27.80 -3.61
C GLN A 108 -4.70 28.90 -2.87
N GLU A 109 -4.22 29.31 -1.70
CA GLU A 109 -4.82 30.40 -0.94
C GLU A 109 -4.78 31.72 -1.70
N ALA A 110 -3.69 31.97 -2.41
CA ALA A 110 -3.54 33.19 -3.22
C ALA A 110 -4.49 33.20 -4.42
N ASP A 111 -4.85 32.02 -4.93
CA ASP A 111 -5.76 31.89 -6.08
C ASP A 111 -7.24 31.93 -5.69
N ALA A 112 -7.53 31.85 -4.41
CA ALA A 112 -8.90 31.78 -3.91
C ALA A 112 -9.63 33.13 -3.98
#